data_276883af42158a1f2fbe87d4185608c3
#
_entry.id   276883af42158a1f2fbe87d4185608c3
#
_cell.length_a   1.000
_cell.length_b   1.000
_cell.length_c   1.000
_cell.angle_alpha   90.00
_cell.angle_beta   90.00
_cell.angle_gamma   90.00
#
_symmetry.space_group_name_H-M   'P 1'
#
loop_
_entity.id
_entity.type
_entity.pdbx_description
1 polymer ?
#
loop_
_entity_poly.entity_id
_entity_poly.type
_entity_poly.pdbx_seq_one_letter_code
_entity_poly.pdbx_strand_id
1 'polypeptide(L)'
;TLYDLGRIPFSGRSGFSKVIFKKKWSMTMAGANVRYRKRLRAFERIRMQTRTVCWDERFLYVEQSMWNTKKECAGHIVYRAAFVGADGIINPQRIFDEIEKNLLSPKMPDWLSVWVNSENKRPWPPMQE
;
A
#
# COMPACT_ATOMS: atom_id res chain seq x y z
N THR A 1 6.69 6.01 0.88
CA THR A 1 5.93 6.66 1.90
C THR A 1 4.57 7.14 1.41
N LEU A 2 3.84 7.87 2.22
CA LEU A 2 2.44 8.18 1.92
C LEU A 2 2.22 8.98 0.65
N TYR A 3 3.10 9.90 0.35
CA TYR A 3 2.95 10.69 -0.87
C TYR A 3 3.07 9.83 -2.12
N ASP A 4 3.62 8.65 -1.98
CA ASP A 4 3.82 7.73 -3.08
C ASP A 4 2.61 6.84 -3.36
N LEU A 5 1.54 7.01 -2.63
CA LEU A 5 0.26 6.40 -2.97
C LEU A 5 -0.23 6.94 -4.30
N GLY A 6 0.65 7.48 -4.97
CA GLY A 6 0.56 8.39 -6.00
C GLY A 6 0.21 7.92 -7.38
N ARG A 7 -0.18 6.73 -7.57
CA ARG A 7 -0.77 6.35 -8.83
C ARG A 7 -2.26 6.59 -8.88
N ILE A 8 -2.84 6.83 -7.73
CA ILE A 8 -4.11 7.52 -7.71
C ILE A 8 -3.84 8.88 -8.34
N PRO A 9 -4.76 9.45 -9.14
CA PRO A 9 -4.55 10.75 -9.76
C PRO A 9 -3.91 11.73 -8.82
N PHE A 10 -3.03 12.55 -9.31
CA PHE A 10 -2.24 13.44 -8.47
C PHE A 10 -3.09 14.27 -7.52
N SER A 11 -4.25 14.71 -8.01
CA SER A 11 -5.24 15.37 -7.18
C SER A 11 -5.72 14.49 -6.03
N GLY A 12 -5.78 13.19 -6.27
CA GLY A 12 -6.16 12.23 -5.25
C GLY A 12 -5.14 12.13 -4.14
N ARG A 13 -3.85 12.23 -4.45
CA ARG A 13 -2.82 12.18 -3.42
C ARG A 13 -2.94 13.34 -2.44
N SER A 14 -3.14 14.54 -2.96
CA SER A 14 -3.32 15.72 -2.15
C SER A 14 -4.61 15.65 -1.33
N GLY A 15 -5.71 15.20 -1.95
CA GLY A 15 -6.98 15.02 -1.28
C GLY A 15 -6.93 13.94 -0.21
N PHE A 16 -6.16 12.91 -0.46
CA PHE A 16 -5.97 11.79 0.45
C PHE A 16 -5.40 12.27 1.80
N SER A 17 -4.32 13.04 1.74
CA SER A 17 -3.71 13.59 2.95
C SER A 17 -4.67 14.51 3.70
N LYS A 18 -5.42 15.33 2.98
CA LYS A 18 -6.40 16.23 3.58
C LYS A 18 -7.51 15.48 4.31
N VAL A 19 -8.01 14.43 3.71
CA VAL A 19 -9.07 13.62 4.32
C VAL A 19 -8.58 12.99 5.61
N ILE A 20 -7.40 12.38 5.58
CA ILE A 20 -6.83 11.74 6.75
C ILE A 20 -6.66 12.74 7.89
N PHE A 21 -6.09 13.89 7.58
CA PHE A 21 -5.85 14.95 8.56
C PHE A 21 -7.16 15.48 9.14
N LYS A 22 -8.12 15.79 8.26
CA LYS A 22 -9.42 16.35 8.66
C LYS A 22 -10.20 15.41 9.58
N LYS A 23 -10.19 14.11 9.29
CA LYS A 23 -10.92 13.12 10.08
C LYS A 23 -10.15 12.64 11.29
N LYS A 24 -8.91 13.10 11.46
CA LYS A 24 -8.03 12.66 12.54
C LYS A 24 -7.77 11.16 12.51
N TRP A 25 -7.75 10.60 11.33
CA TRP A 25 -7.38 9.20 11.13
C TRP A 25 -5.87 9.08 10.99
N SER A 26 -5.36 7.90 11.27
CA SER A 26 -3.96 7.58 11.05
C SER A 26 -3.85 6.39 10.12
N MET A 27 -2.70 6.26 9.47
CA MET A 27 -2.41 5.10 8.65
C MET A 27 -1.26 4.34 9.27
N THR A 28 -1.41 3.03 9.37
CA THR A 28 -0.37 2.16 9.90
C THR A 28 -0.07 1.04 8.91
N MET A 29 1.19 0.65 8.88
CA MET A 29 1.62 -0.47 8.05
C MET A 29 1.23 -1.77 8.76
N ALA A 30 0.37 -2.55 8.15
CA ALA A 30 -0.10 -3.81 8.74
C ALA A 30 0.68 -5.01 8.23
N GLY A 31 1.42 -4.86 7.15
CA GLY A 31 2.24 -5.94 6.62
C GLY A 31 2.97 -5.52 5.36
N ALA A 32 3.97 -6.30 5.01
CA ALA A 32 4.74 -6.05 3.80
C ALA A 32 5.29 -7.36 3.28
N ASN A 33 5.40 -7.45 1.96
CA ASN A 33 6.02 -8.57 1.29
C ASN A 33 7.08 -8.01 0.36
N VAL A 34 8.33 -8.44 0.56
CA VAL A 34 9.48 -7.85 -0.11
C VAL A 34 10.19 -8.90 -0.94
N ARG A 35 10.55 -8.52 -2.15
CA ARG A 35 11.35 -9.37 -3.03
C ARG A 35 12.57 -8.59 -3.49
N TYR A 36 13.75 -9.12 -3.18
CA TYR A 36 15.01 -8.55 -3.63
C TYR A 36 15.54 -9.36 -4.79
N ARG A 37 15.93 -8.69 -5.86
CA ARG A 37 16.45 -9.35 -7.06
C ARG A 37 17.89 -8.95 -7.36
N LYS A 38 18.23 -7.70 -7.14
CA LYS A 38 19.56 -7.19 -7.43
C LYS A 38 20.09 -6.37 -6.28
N ARG A 39 21.39 -6.43 -6.12
CA ARG A 39 22.08 -5.67 -5.11
C ARG A 39 22.14 -4.20 -5.53
N LEU A 40 21.79 -3.33 -4.61
CA LEU A 40 21.97 -1.89 -4.79
C LEU A 40 23.25 -1.47 -4.10
N ARG A 41 24.07 -0.72 -4.81
CA ARG A 41 25.33 -0.23 -4.27
C ARG A 41 25.14 1.08 -3.53
N ALA A 42 26.01 1.37 -2.57
CA ALA A 42 26.01 2.65 -1.88
C ALA A 42 26.19 3.78 -2.91
N PHE A 43 25.46 4.87 -2.73
CA PHE A 43 25.49 6.05 -3.60
C PHE A 43 24.98 5.80 -5.02
N GLU A 44 24.42 4.63 -5.30
CA GLU A 44 23.80 4.38 -6.57
C GLU A 44 22.48 5.14 -6.65
N ARG A 45 22.23 5.73 -7.82
CA ARG A 45 20.92 6.37 -8.05
C ARG A 45 19.85 5.32 -8.20
N ILE A 46 18.81 5.46 -7.42
CA ILE A 46 17.68 4.54 -7.43
C ILE A 46 16.45 5.30 -7.82
N ARG A 47 15.71 4.78 -8.79
CA ARG A 47 14.39 5.31 -9.11
C ARG A 47 13.35 4.42 -8.44
N MET A 48 12.45 5.03 -7.71
CA MET A 48 11.37 4.32 -7.04
C MET A 48 10.05 4.68 -7.71
N GLN A 49 9.25 3.68 -7.99
CA GLN A 49 7.90 3.85 -8.50
C GLN A 49 6.93 3.25 -7.51
N THR A 50 5.89 3.98 -7.22
CA THR A 50 4.90 3.57 -6.24
C THR A 50 3.52 3.74 -6.83
N ARG A 51 2.65 2.75 -6.61
CA ARG A 51 1.26 2.88 -7.03
C ARG A 51 0.33 2.13 -6.09
N THR A 52 -0.90 2.59 -6.03
CA THR A 52 -1.97 1.86 -5.36
C THR A 52 -2.40 0.72 -6.26
N VAL A 53 -2.42 -0.49 -5.71
CA VAL A 53 -2.85 -1.67 -6.45
C VAL A 53 -4.37 -1.85 -6.34
N CYS A 54 -4.88 -1.87 -5.12
CA CYS A 54 -6.30 -2.06 -4.84
C CYS A 54 -6.55 -1.82 -3.35
N TRP A 55 -7.79 -1.89 -2.96
CA TRP A 55 -8.17 -1.88 -1.54
C TRP A 55 -9.34 -2.82 -1.33
N ASP A 56 -9.48 -3.29 -0.09
CA ASP A 56 -10.62 -4.09 0.33
C ASP A 56 -11.32 -3.39 1.50
N GLU A 57 -12.09 -4.12 2.27
CA GLU A 57 -12.86 -3.56 3.38
C GLU A 57 -12.00 -3.08 4.54
N ARG A 58 -10.75 -3.53 4.63
CA ARG A 58 -9.89 -3.26 5.78
C ARG A 58 -8.57 -2.64 5.41
N PHE A 59 -8.02 -2.97 4.26
CA PHE A 59 -6.65 -2.62 3.91
C PHE A 59 -6.54 -1.98 2.54
N LEU A 60 -5.57 -1.09 2.44
CA LEU A 60 -5.10 -0.54 1.19
C LEU A 60 -3.82 -1.27 0.80
N TYR A 61 -3.72 -1.69 -0.45
CA TYR A 61 -2.55 -2.38 -0.97
C TYR A 61 -1.80 -1.47 -1.92
N VAL A 62 -0.52 -1.26 -1.62
CA VAL A 62 0.36 -0.37 -2.37
C VAL A 62 1.59 -1.15 -2.77
N GLU A 63 2.03 -1.01 -4.00
CA GLU A 63 3.29 -1.62 -4.42
C GLU A 63 4.32 -0.55 -4.73
N GLN A 64 5.57 -0.90 -4.51
CA GLN A 64 6.70 -0.04 -4.76
C GLN A 64 7.80 -0.85 -5.42
N SER A 65 8.34 -0.34 -6.52
CA SER A 65 9.45 -0.98 -7.21
C SER A 65 10.67 -0.08 -7.18
N MET A 66 11.84 -0.70 -7.13
CA MET A 66 13.12 0.00 -7.10
C MET A 66 13.92 -0.36 -8.35
N TRP A 67 14.43 0.66 -9.01
CA TRP A 67 15.12 0.52 -10.29
C TRP A 67 16.52 1.12 -10.19
N ASN A 68 17.50 0.41 -10.74
CA ASN A 68 18.87 0.90 -10.75
C ASN A 68 19.12 1.79 -11.98
N THR A 69 20.35 2.27 -12.15
CA THR A 69 20.72 3.15 -13.25
C THR A 69 20.66 2.46 -14.60
N LYS A 70 20.73 1.14 -14.63
CA LYS A 70 20.62 0.34 -15.86
C LYS A 70 19.19 0.03 -16.24
N LYS A 71 18.23 0.62 -15.55
CA LYS A 71 16.79 0.38 -15.76
C LYS A 71 16.38 -1.06 -15.48
N GLU A 72 17.09 -1.72 -14.56
CA GLU A 72 16.74 -3.05 -14.10
C GLU A 72 15.98 -2.94 -12.78
N CYS A 73 14.96 -3.75 -12.61
CA CYS A 73 14.22 -3.77 -11.36
C CYS A 73 15.02 -4.53 -10.30
N ALA A 74 15.41 -3.82 -9.25
CA ALA A 74 16.23 -4.39 -8.18
C ALA A 74 15.41 -4.99 -7.05
N GLY A 75 14.18 -4.53 -6.87
CA GLY A 75 13.32 -5.05 -5.82
C GLY A 75 11.89 -4.59 -5.96
N HIS A 76 11.00 -5.28 -5.26
CA HIS A 76 9.58 -5.02 -5.26
C HIS A 76 9.03 -5.22 -3.87
N ILE A 77 8.21 -4.29 -3.41
CA ILE A 77 7.58 -4.35 -2.11
C ILE A 77 6.09 -4.14 -2.30
N VAL A 78 5.29 -4.97 -1.67
CA VAL A 78 3.86 -4.71 -1.56
C VAL A 78 3.54 -4.46 -0.09
N TYR A 79 2.81 -3.40 0.17
CA TYR A 79 2.42 -3.00 1.52
C TYR A 79 0.94 -3.24 1.73
N ARG A 80 0.62 -3.63 2.94
CA ARG A 80 -0.74 -3.73 3.44
C ARG A 80 -0.88 -2.66 4.51
N ALA A 81 -1.65 -1.63 4.20
CA ALA A 81 -1.82 -0.49 5.11
C ALA A 81 -3.24 -0.44 5.64
N ALA A 82 -3.38 -0.09 6.90
CA ALA A 82 -4.66 0.07 7.55
C ALA A 82 -4.85 1.52 7.97
N PHE A 83 -6.06 2.03 7.78
CA PHE A 83 -6.45 3.33 8.31
C PHE A 83 -7.16 3.11 9.64
N VAL A 84 -6.79 3.90 10.64
CA VAL A 84 -7.28 3.72 11.99
C VAL A 84 -7.88 5.03 12.50
N GLY A 85 -9.08 4.94 13.05
CA GLY A 85 -9.74 6.04 13.72
C GLY A 85 -10.07 5.66 15.16
N ALA A 86 -10.90 6.46 15.82
CA ALA A 86 -11.26 6.24 17.21
C ALA A 86 -11.93 4.88 17.46
N ASP A 87 -12.68 4.40 16.46
CA ASP A 87 -13.45 3.16 16.57
C ASP A 87 -12.76 1.95 15.93
N GLY A 88 -11.50 2.07 15.58
CA GLY A 88 -10.74 0.98 14.99
C GLY A 88 -10.43 1.17 13.52
N ILE A 89 -10.32 0.06 12.81
CA ILE A 89 -9.96 0.07 11.39
C ILE A 89 -11.08 0.68 10.55
N ILE A 90 -10.71 1.58 9.66
CA ILE A 90 -11.62 2.27 8.77
C ILE A 90 -11.55 1.64 7.39
N ASN A 91 -12.72 1.40 6.79
CA ASN A 91 -12.78 0.92 5.41
C ASN A 91 -12.13 1.96 4.48
N PRO A 92 -11.10 1.59 3.71
CA PRO A 92 -10.44 2.53 2.80
C PRO A 92 -11.39 3.22 1.82
N GLN A 93 -12.47 2.57 1.44
CA GLN A 93 -13.46 3.15 0.54
C GLN A 93 -14.01 4.48 1.06
N ARG A 94 -14.12 4.62 2.39
CA ARG A 94 -14.60 5.87 2.98
C ARG A 94 -13.68 7.05 2.67
N ILE A 95 -12.38 6.78 2.60
CA ILE A 95 -11.41 7.82 2.27
C ILE A 95 -11.49 8.16 0.78
N PHE A 96 -11.58 7.15 -0.05
CA PHE A 96 -11.65 7.36 -1.50
C PHE A 96 -12.96 8.03 -1.91
N ASP A 97 -14.05 7.75 -1.22
CA ASP A 97 -15.34 8.41 -1.48
C ASP A 97 -15.28 9.92 -1.21
N GLU A 98 -14.47 10.32 -0.24
CA GLU A 98 -14.28 11.75 0.07
C GLU A 98 -13.42 12.45 -0.98
N ILE A 99 -12.60 11.70 -1.69
CA ILE A 99 -11.71 12.25 -2.72
C ILE A 99 -12.46 12.35 -4.06
N GLU A 100 -13.10 11.26 -4.44
CA GLU A 100 -13.80 11.17 -5.71
C GLU A 100 -14.95 10.19 -5.59
N LYS A 101 -16.17 10.68 -5.86
CA LYS A 101 -17.36 9.86 -5.82
C LYS A 101 -17.27 8.70 -6.82
N ASN A 102 -17.69 7.53 -6.37
CA ASN A 102 -17.74 6.32 -7.19
C ASN A 102 -16.37 5.81 -7.63
N LEU A 103 -15.32 6.18 -6.93
CA LEU A 103 -14.01 5.60 -7.17
C LEU A 103 -14.00 4.18 -6.57
N LEU A 104 -13.93 3.19 -7.44
CA LEU A 104 -13.94 1.79 -7.03
C LEU A 104 -12.54 1.21 -7.07
N SER A 105 -12.29 0.26 -6.17
CA SER A 105 -11.02 -0.45 -6.16
C SER A 105 -10.84 -1.24 -7.45
N PRO A 106 -9.65 -1.21 -8.05
CA PRO A 106 -9.29 -2.18 -9.08
C PRO A 106 -9.41 -3.60 -8.55
N LYS A 107 -9.56 -4.55 -9.45
CA LYS A 107 -9.58 -5.95 -9.08
C LYS A 107 -8.23 -6.36 -8.51
N MET A 108 -8.26 -7.10 -7.40
CA MET A 108 -7.04 -7.59 -6.79
C MET A 108 -6.35 -8.61 -7.72
N PRO A 109 -5.06 -8.39 -8.05
CA PRO A 109 -4.32 -9.37 -8.85
C PRO A 109 -4.23 -10.73 -8.14
N ASP A 110 -4.16 -11.79 -8.91
CA ASP A 110 -4.10 -13.14 -8.35
C ASP A 110 -2.88 -13.34 -7.44
N TRP A 111 -1.73 -12.83 -7.83
CA TRP A 111 -0.52 -12.96 -7.01
C TRP A 111 -0.66 -12.29 -5.65
N LEU A 112 -1.39 -11.20 -5.60
CA LEU A 112 -1.66 -10.50 -4.34
C LEU A 112 -2.68 -11.25 -3.50
N SER A 113 -3.71 -11.79 -4.15
CA SER A 113 -4.74 -12.58 -3.49
C SER A 113 -4.16 -13.77 -2.75
N VAL A 114 -3.18 -14.45 -3.32
CA VAL A 114 -2.51 -15.59 -2.69
C VAL A 114 -1.80 -15.15 -1.41
N TRP A 115 -1.11 -14.02 -1.44
CA TRP A 115 -0.45 -13.49 -0.25
C TRP A 115 -1.46 -13.09 0.83
N VAL A 116 -2.53 -12.43 0.44
CA VAL A 116 -3.59 -12.02 1.37
C VAL A 116 -4.20 -13.24 2.06
N ASN A 117 -4.49 -14.29 1.30
CA ASN A 117 -5.03 -15.52 1.88
C ASN A 117 -4.04 -16.16 2.85
N SER A 118 -2.76 -16.14 2.52
CA SER A 118 -1.71 -16.63 3.40
C SER A 118 -1.65 -15.84 4.70
N GLU A 119 -1.72 -14.50 4.61
CA GLU A 119 -1.70 -13.65 5.80
C GLU A 119 -2.92 -13.88 6.69
N ASN A 120 -4.07 -14.13 6.10
CA ASN A 120 -5.29 -14.41 6.87
C ASN A 120 -5.21 -15.74 7.62
N LYS A 121 -4.36 -16.67 7.19
CA LYS A 121 -4.17 -17.96 7.84
C LYS A 121 -2.99 -17.97 8.81
N ARG A 122 -2.17 -16.95 8.75
CA ARG A 122 -0.99 -16.86 9.60
C ARG A 122 -1.40 -16.71 11.06
N PRO A 123 -0.88 -17.56 11.97
CA PRO A 123 -1.30 -17.48 13.37
C PRO A 123 -0.82 -16.21 14.04
N TRP A 124 -1.67 -15.70 14.88
CA TRP A 124 -1.34 -14.59 15.74
C TRP A 124 -1.93 -14.85 17.14
N PRO A 125 -1.12 -14.87 18.22
CA PRO A 125 0.33 -14.61 18.22
C PRO A 125 1.12 -15.66 17.44
N PRO A 126 2.34 -15.33 17.01
CA PRO A 126 3.16 -16.30 16.24
C PRO A 126 3.56 -17.49 17.09
N MET A 127 3.92 -18.58 16.42
CA MET A 127 4.41 -19.81 17.05
C MET A 127 3.36 -20.51 17.92
N GLN A 128 2.10 -20.45 17.52
CA GLN A 128 0.99 -21.05 18.25
C GLN A 128 0.46 -22.34 17.60
N GLU A 129 1.21 -22.97 16.77
CA GLU A 129 0.78 -24.20 16.10
C GLU A 129 0.83 -25.41 17.00
#